data_0d6277d70f2eab849c79c50e7a41c330
#
_entry.id   0d6277d70f2eab849c79c50e7a41c330
#
_cell.length_a   1.000
_cell.length_b   1.000
_cell.length_c   1.000
_cell.angle_alpha   90.00
_cell.angle_beta   90.00
_cell.angle_gamma   90.00
#
_symmetry.space_group_name_H-M   'P 1'
#
loop_
_entity.id
_entity.type
_entity.pdbx_description
1 polymer ?
#
loop_
_entity_poly.entity_id
_entity_poly.type
_entity_poly.pdbx_seq_one_letter_code
_entity_poly.pdbx_strand_id
1 'polypeptide(L)'
;MHSAAPTTDSAPAHPQQKSPDDTCRYSHSRPKTRHHKNPRMRELQRKGWISDQHGAWTMMALPPLLGWALSLTFVWMVVLMLVAWAMAFQMFSAVCLWVKTPAKRRGRIVPAILTYSVLAAIPGITLLAMRPQLLWWAIAFAPLASSALFLVWKGRERSLGARAASILAGGIMGPVAFALATADGSPAAVTPHAWAACTVFTLHYVGTVPLVRSMIRG
;
A
#
# COMPACT_ATOMS: atom_id res chain seq x y z
N MET A 1 77.58 -48.12 23.19
CA MET A 1 76.53 -48.83 23.90
C MET A 1 75.22 -48.48 23.24
N HIS A 2 74.77 -49.40 22.52
CA HIS A 2 73.42 -49.95 22.24
C HIS A 2 72.25 -49.06 22.68
N SER A 3 71.43 -48.71 21.70
CA SER A 3 69.99 -48.86 21.87
C SER A 3 69.25 -48.92 20.54
N ALA A 4 68.34 -49.84 20.49
CA ALA A 4 67.59 -50.31 19.33
C ALA A 4 66.38 -49.35 19.05
N ALA A 5 66.06 -49.24 17.79
CA ALA A 5 64.79 -48.64 17.33
C ALA A 5 63.66 -49.69 17.40
N PRO A 6 62.41 -49.27 17.70
CA PRO A 6 61.25 -50.10 17.45
C PRO A 6 60.60 -49.74 16.11
N THR A 7 60.25 -50.73 15.40
CA THR A 7 59.52 -50.91 14.15
C THR A 7 58.10 -50.24 14.25
N THR A 8 57.77 -49.43 13.25
CA THR A 8 56.43 -48.95 12.98
C THR A 8 55.61 -50.03 12.27
N ASP A 9 54.62 -50.52 12.98
CA ASP A 9 53.58 -51.42 12.47
C ASP A 9 52.50 -50.58 11.74
N SER A 10 52.45 -50.73 10.42
CA SER A 10 51.47 -50.02 9.58
C SER A 10 50.14 -50.79 9.54
N ALA A 11 49.14 -50.35 10.27
CA ALA A 11 47.79 -50.87 10.21
C ALA A 11 47.13 -50.52 8.86
N PRO A 12 46.39 -51.45 8.23
CA PRO A 12 45.74 -51.22 6.95
C PRO A 12 44.56 -50.27 7.13
N ALA A 13 44.48 -49.28 6.21
CA ALA A 13 43.39 -48.32 6.13
C ALA A 13 42.04 -49.02 5.92
N HIS A 14 41.16 -48.87 6.88
CA HIS A 14 39.76 -49.30 6.77
C HIS A 14 39.07 -48.48 5.67
N PRO A 15 38.38 -49.07 4.68
CA PRO A 15 37.57 -48.32 3.73
C PRO A 15 36.40 -47.69 4.48
N GLN A 16 36.34 -46.36 4.45
CA GLN A 16 35.22 -45.61 4.97
C GLN A 16 33.95 -46.04 4.26
N GLN A 17 33.08 -46.72 4.98
CA GLN A 17 31.76 -47.12 4.57
C GLN A 17 30.91 -45.84 4.46
N LYS A 18 30.66 -45.40 3.20
CA LYS A 18 29.74 -44.27 2.90
C LYS A 18 28.37 -44.63 3.45
N SER A 19 27.92 -43.82 4.41
CA SER A 19 26.57 -43.86 4.97
C SER A 19 25.53 -43.67 3.86
N PRO A 20 24.43 -44.48 3.83
CA PRO A 20 23.35 -44.33 2.87
C PRO A 20 22.57 -43.01 2.99
N ASP A 21 22.83 -42.21 4.03
CA ASP A 21 22.09 -40.97 4.33
C ASP A 21 22.55 -39.72 3.54
N ASP A 22 23.65 -39.81 2.78
CA ASP A 22 24.17 -38.66 2.02
C ASP A 22 23.44 -38.38 0.70
N THR A 23 22.50 -39.22 0.29
CA THR A 23 21.79 -39.07 -0.99
C THR A 23 20.55 -38.19 -0.95
N CYS A 24 20.10 -37.70 0.22
CA CYS A 24 18.87 -36.87 0.35
C CYS A 24 19.10 -35.38 0.59
N ARG A 25 20.35 -34.88 0.53
CA ARG A 25 20.57 -33.41 0.49
C ARG A 25 20.56 -32.89 -0.94
N TYR A 26 19.55 -33.22 -1.72
CA TYR A 26 19.18 -32.40 -2.86
C TYR A 26 18.66 -31.08 -2.30
N SER A 27 19.57 -30.14 -2.07
CA SER A 27 19.28 -28.74 -1.86
C SER A 27 18.41 -28.28 -3.04
N HIS A 28 17.09 -28.29 -2.83
CA HIS A 28 16.16 -27.55 -3.66
C HIS A 28 16.46 -26.04 -3.48
N SER A 29 17.58 -25.60 -4.03
CA SER A 29 17.77 -24.21 -4.39
C SER A 29 16.76 -23.90 -5.50
N ARG A 30 15.50 -23.66 -5.09
CA ARG A 30 14.52 -23.02 -5.98
C ARG A 30 15.22 -21.82 -6.60
N PRO A 31 15.34 -21.75 -7.93
CA PRO A 31 15.86 -20.56 -8.57
C PRO A 31 14.95 -19.42 -8.09
N LYS A 32 15.50 -18.50 -7.28
CA LYS A 32 14.85 -17.23 -6.98
C LYS A 32 14.73 -16.54 -8.33
N THR A 33 13.58 -16.71 -8.99
CA THR A 33 13.19 -15.91 -10.14
C THR A 33 13.20 -14.46 -9.65
N ARG A 34 14.35 -13.81 -9.76
CA ARG A 34 14.47 -12.38 -9.63
C ARG A 34 13.65 -11.82 -10.79
N HIS A 35 12.38 -11.52 -10.52
CA HIS A 35 11.60 -10.66 -11.40
C HIS A 35 12.46 -9.43 -11.66
N HIS A 36 12.99 -9.34 -12.86
CA HIS A 36 13.84 -8.25 -13.34
C HIS A 36 12.94 -7.02 -13.48
N LYS A 37 12.58 -6.39 -12.34
CA LYS A 37 11.87 -5.11 -12.36
C LYS A 37 12.76 -4.14 -13.15
N ASN A 38 12.20 -3.58 -14.22
CA ASN A 38 12.86 -2.64 -15.11
C ASN A 38 13.58 -1.55 -14.28
N PRO A 39 14.88 -1.29 -14.50
CA PRO A 39 15.66 -0.34 -13.71
C PRO A 39 15.05 1.07 -13.70
N ARG A 40 14.41 1.51 -14.79
CA ARG A 40 13.67 2.78 -14.88
C ARG A 40 12.49 2.81 -13.90
N MET A 41 11.75 1.71 -13.76
CA MET A 41 10.61 1.63 -12.84
C MET A 41 11.06 1.76 -11.38
N ARG A 42 12.20 1.13 -11.03
CA ARG A 42 12.79 1.27 -9.68
C ARG A 42 13.25 2.70 -9.38
N GLU A 43 13.76 3.40 -10.38
CA GLU A 43 14.17 4.78 -10.23
C GLU A 43 12.96 5.70 -10.00
N LEU A 44 11.88 5.53 -10.76
CA LEU A 44 10.63 6.26 -10.60
C LEU A 44 10.02 6.01 -9.22
N GLN A 45 10.02 4.77 -8.73
CA GLN A 45 9.55 4.42 -7.38
C GLN A 45 10.41 5.09 -6.30
N ARG A 46 11.75 5.11 -6.46
CA ARG A 46 12.66 5.78 -5.52
C ARG A 46 12.50 7.30 -5.48
N LYS A 47 12.08 7.90 -6.57
CA LYS A 47 11.80 9.34 -6.70
C LYS A 47 10.37 9.70 -6.26
N GLY A 48 9.53 8.72 -5.89
CA GLY A 48 8.15 8.95 -5.44
C GLY A 48 7.12 9.18 -6.56
N TRP A 49 7.50 8.95 -7.83
CA TRP A 49 6.59 9.11 -8.96
C TRP A 49 5.57 7.98 -9.10
N ILE A 50 5.86 6.80 -8.60
CA ILE A 50 4.96 5.64 -8.69
C ILE A 50 4.91 4.94 -7.35
N SER A 51 3.70 4.69 -6.84
CA SER A 51 3.50 3.88 -5.64
C SER A 51 3.82 2.42 -5.93
N ASP A 52 4.61 1.77 -5.06
CA ASP A 52 4.95 0.34 -5.18
C ASP A 52 3.81 -0.60 -4.74
N GLN A 53 2.71 -0.04 -4.27
CA GLN A 53 1.59 -0.80 -3.68
C GLN A 53 0.50 -1.08 -4.72
N HIS A 54 0.64 -2.17 -5.48
CA HIS A 54 -0.32 -2.55 -6.52
C HIS A 54 -1.76 -2.73 -5.99
N GLY A 55 -1.93 -3.30 -4.79
CA GLY A 55 -3.25 -3.46 -4.15
C GLY A 55 -3.90 -2.15 -3.68
N ALA A 56 -3.11 -1.10 -3.44
CA ALA A 56 -3.63 0.18 -2.99
C ALA A 56 -4.43 0.92 -4.08
N TRP A 57 -4.10 0.71 -5.35
CA TRP A 57 -4.83 1.28 -6.48
C TRP A 57 -6.28 0.77 -6.56
N THR A 58 -6.46 -0.52 -6.33
CA THR A 58 -7.80 -1.14 -6.31
C THR A 58 -8.63 -0.57 -5.16
N MET A 59 -8.05 -0.47 -3.96
CA MET A 59 -8.73 0.10 -2.80
C MET A 59 -9.01 1.60 -2.93
N MET A 60 -8.21 2.31 -3.71
CA MET A 60 -8.42 3.72 -4.01
C MET A 60 -9.57 3.94 -5.01
N ALA A 61 -9.64 3.09 -6.05
CA ALA A 61 -10.56 3.30 -7.17
C ALA A 61 -11.95 2.69 -6.94
N LEU A 62 -12.03 1.48 -6.36
CA LEU A 62 -13.30 0.75 -6.27
C LEU A 62 -14.36 1.43 -5.40
N PRO A 63 -14.08 1.96 -4.18
CA PRO A 63 -15.12 2.59 -3.37
C PRO A 63 -15.79 3.79 -4.04
N PRO A 64 -15.08 4.76 -4.61
CA PRO A 64 -15.72 5.89 -5.27
C PRO A 64 -16.45 5.47 -6.56
N LEU A 65 -15.96 4.47 -7.29
CA LEU A 65 -16.67 3.92 -8.44
C LEU A 65 -17.96 3.22 -8.03
N LEU A 66 -17.96 2.48 -6.90
CA LEU A 66 -19.17 1.88 -6.33
C LEU A 66 -20.19 2.96 -5.94
N GLY A 67 -19.77 4.00 -5.21
CA GLY A 67 -20.65 5.10 -4.83
C GLY A 67 -21.26 5.80 -6.05
N TRP A 68 -20.45 6.01 -7.10
CA TRP A 68 -20.92 6.59 -8.34
C TRP A 68 -21.90 5.64 -9.08
N ALA A 69 -21.61 4.36 -9.17
CA ALA A 69 -22.50 3.39 -9.78
C ALA A 69 -23.85 3.31 -9.08
N LEU A 70 -23.88 3.39 -7.74
CA LEU A 70 -25.10 3.41 -6.95
C LEU A 70 -25.98 4.64 -7.19
N SER A 71 -25.40 5.77 -7.64
CA SER A 71 -26.14 6.98 -7.95
C SER A 71 -26.94 6.89 -9.26
N LEU A 72 -26.58 5.96 -10.15
CA LEU A 72 -27.14 5.76 -11.50
C LEU A 72 -27.14 7.05 -12.37
N THR A 73 -26.38 8.06 -11.98
CA THR A 73 -26.27 9.34 -12.67
C THR A 73 -24.85 9.60 -13.13
N PHE A 74 -24.70 10.13 -14.34
CA PHE A 74 -23.41 10.57 -14.85
C PHE A 74 -23.24 12.05 -14.57
N VAL A 75 -22.26 12.38 -13.70
CA VAL A 75 -21.91 13.76 -13.37
C VAL A 75 -20.41 13.95 -13.54
N TRP A 76 -20.02 14.92 -14.37
CA TRP A 76 -18.60 15.23 -14.63
C TRP A 76 -17.82 15.62 -13.36
N MET A 77 -18.51 16.16 -12.34
CA MET A 77 -17.89 16.48 -11.04
C MET A 77 -17.31 15.26 -10.34
N VAL A 78 -17.93 14.07 -10.52
CA VAL A 78 -17.41 12.82 -9.97
C VAL A 78 -16.09 12.45 -10.66
N VAL A 79 -15.99 12.67 -11.97
CA VAL A 79 -14.72 12.46 -12.70
C VAL A 79 -13.63 13.39 -12.18
N LEU A 80 -13.97 14.66 -11.96
CA LEU A 80 -13.04 15.65 -11.39
C LEU A 80 -12.60 15.25 -9.98
N MET A 81 -13.54 14.74 -9.16
CA MET A 81 -13.24 14.20 -7.83
C MET A 81 -12.31 12.98 -7.92
N LEU A 82 -12.54 12.05 -8.84
CA LEU A 82 -11.68 10.87 -9.04
C LEU A 82 -10.25 11.28 -9.40
N VAL A 83 -10.09 12.29 -10.26
CA VAL A 83 -8.78 12.84 -10.61
C VAL A 83 -8.11 13.47 -9.38
N ALA A 84 -8.83 14.33 -8.63
CA ALA A 84 -8.33 14.95 -7.41
C ALA A 84 -7.88 13.88 -6.40
N TRP A 85 -8.72 12.87 -6.19
CA TRP A 85 -8.46 11.77 -5.27
C TRP A 85 -7.24 10.93 -5.67
N ALA A 86 -7.11 10.56 -6.96
CA ALA A 86 -5.97 9.83 -7.47
C ALA A 86 -4.65 10.60 -7.29
N MET A 87 -4.67 11.92 -7.55
CA MET A 87 -3.49 12.76 -7.37
C MET A 87 -3.17 12.96 -5.87
N ALA A 88 -4.18 13.14 -5.02
CA ALA A 88 -4.01 13.21 -3.57
C ALA A 88 -3.43 11.91 -2.99
N PHE A 89 -3.86 10.76 -3.50
CA PHE A 89 -3.31 9.46 -3.11
C PHE A 89 -1.83 9.32 -3.48
N GLN A 90 -1.45 9.74 -4.69
CA GLN A 90 -0.05 9.74 -5.12
C GLN A 90 0.80 10.72 -4.30
N MET A 91 0.28 11.91 -4.02
CA MET A 91 0.91 12.87 -3.12
C MET A 91 1.14 12.27 -1.73
N PHE A 92 0.12 11.65 -1.13
CA PHE A 92 0.22 11.01 0.17
C PHE A 92 1.28 9.89 0.18
N SER A 93 1.32 9.07 -0.88
CA SER A 93 2.34 8.02 -1.05
C SER A 93 3.75 8.61 -1.12
N ALA A 94 3.93 9.71 -1.85
CA ALA A 94 5.21 10.42 -1.94
C ALA A 94 5.63 11.06 -0.61
N VAL A 95 4.67 11.62 0.16
CA VAL A 95 4.91 12.15 1.51
C VAL A 95 5.33 11.03 2.47
N CYS A 96 4.66 9.89 2.44
CA CYS A 96 5.04 8.72 3.24
C CYS A 96 6.46 8.26 2.92
N LEU A 97 6.85 8.25 1.65
CA LEU A 97 8.21 7.92 1.21
C LEU A 97 9.22 8.98 1.71
N TRP A 98 8.86 10.25 1.64
CA TRP A 98 9.71 11.36 2.09
C TRP A 98 10.00 11.29 3.60
N VAL A 99 8.98 11.00 4.42
CA VAL A 99 9.12 10.84 5.88
C VAL A 99 10.14 9.75 6.24
N LYS A 100 10.14 8.64 5.50
CA LYS A 100 11.05 7.49 5.71
C LYS A 100 12.45 7.71 5.17
N THR A 101 12.62 8.64 4.23
CA THR A 101 13.89 8.84 3.54
C THR A 101 14.83 9.67 4.41
N PRO A 102 16.12 9.28 4.53
CA PRO A 102 17.12 10.09 5.23
C PRO A 102 17.22 11.50 4.66
N ALA A 103 17.46 12.51 5.52
CA ALA A 103 17.46 13.94 5.18
C ALA A 103 18.29 14.28 3.91
N LYS A 104 19.47 13.68 3.76
CA LYS A 104 20.35 13.88 2.58
C LYS A 104 19.74 13.52 1.24
N ARG A 105 18.68 12.68 1.20
CA ARG A 105 18.04 12.19 -0.04
C ARG A 105 16.63 12.72 -0.24
N ARG A 106 16.04 13.43 0.72
CA ARG A 106 14.65 13.95 0.68
C ARG A 106 14.40 14.88 -0.49
N GLY A 107 15.38 15.70 -0.88
CA GLY A 107 15.23 16.64 -2.00
C GLY A 107 14.86 16.00 -3.35
N ARG A 108 15.16 14.72 -3.52
CA ARG A 108 14.80 13.99 -4.77
C ARG A 108 13.31 13.66 -4.88
N ILE A 109 12.57 13.67 -3.76
CA ILE A 109 11.16 13.32 -3.69
C ILE A 109 10.28 14.57 -3.73
N VAL A 110 10.82 15.72 -3.32
CA VAL A 110 10.09 17.00 -3.28
C VAL A 110 9.41 17.36 -4.61
N PRO A 111 10.06 17.22 -5.79
CA PRO A 111 9.40 17.52 -7.06
C PRO A 111 8.12 16.71 -7.30
N ALA A 112 8.12 15.39 -6.94
CA ALA A 112 6.95 14.55 -7.07
C ALA A 112 5.82 15.01 -6.13
N ILE A 113 6.15 15.36 -4.88
CA ILE A 113 5.17 15.90 -3.91
C ILE A 113 4.55 17.19 -4.46
N LEU A 114 5.36 18.15 -4.91
CA LEU A 114 4.86 19.43 -5.43
C LEU A 114 3.97 19.22 -6.67
N THR A 115 4.41 18.39 -7.61
CA THR A 115 3.62 18.12 -8.82
C THR A 115 2.27 17.51 -8.48
N TYR A 116 2.24 16.47 -7.63
CA TYR A 116 0.96 15.84 -7.24
C TYR A 116 0.12 16.74 -6.36
N SER A 117 0.72 17.60 -5.54
CA SER A 117 -0.03 18.61 -4.76
C SER A 117 -0.75 19.59 -5.67
N VAL A 118 -0.08 20.11 -6.68
CA VAL A 118 -0.70 21.03 -7.66
C VAL A 118 -1.78 20.33 -8.47
N LEU A 119 -1.50 19.12 -8.96
CA LEU A 119 -2.46 18.33 -9.74
C LEU A 119 -3.69 17.91 -8.93
N ALA A 120 -3.58 17.75 -7.61
CA ALA A 120 -4.70 17.48 -6.71
C ALA A 120 -5.44 18.78 -6.32
N ALA A 121 -4.69 19.86 -6.09
CA ALA A 121 -5.25 21.13 -5.64
C ALA A 121 -6.16 21.78 -6.69
N ILE A 122 -5.77 21.77 -7.96
CA ILE A 122 -6.58 22.38 -9.02
C ILE A 122 -8.00 21.81 -9.05
N PRO A 123 -8.21 20.50 -9.28
CA PRO A 123 -9.55 19.92 -9.29
C PRO A 123 -10.21 19.94 -7.90
N GLY A 124 -9.45 19.80 -6.82
CA GLY A 124 -9.98 19.87 -5.46
C GLY A 124 -10.55 21.24 -5.09
N ILE A 125 -9.82 22.32 -5.38
CA ILE A 125 -10.28 23.70 -5.15
C ILE A 125 -11.48 24.01 -6.05
N THR A 126 -11.45 23.59 -7.31
CA THR A 126 -12.59 23.76 -8.23
C THR A 126 -13.85 23.09 -7.66
N LEU A 127 -13.74 21.85 -7.17
CA LEU A 127 -14.86 21.15 -6.55
C LEU A 127 -15.36 21.86 -5.28
N LEU A 128 -14.46 22.32 -4.41
CA LEU A 128 -14.84 23.04 -3.21
C LEU A 128 -15.49 24.39 -3.52
N ALA A 129 -15.05 25.09 -4.56
CA ALA A 129 -15.69 26.32 -5.00
C ALA A 129 -17.11 26.09 -5.54
N MET A 130 -17.34 24.96 -6.21
CA MET A 130 -18.66 24.60 -6.75
C MET A 130 -19.56 23.94 -5.72
N ARG A 131 -19.00 23.20 -4.76
CA ARG A 131 -19.71 22.41 -3.75
C ARG A 131 -19.01 22.55 -2.38
N PRO A 132 -19.18 23.69 -1.67
CA PRO A 132 -18.50 23.93 -0.39
C PRO A 132 -18.88 22.91 0.69
N GLN A 133 -20.03 22.24 0.55
CA GLN A 133 -20.48 21.17 1.46
C GLN A 133 -19.52 19.99 1.52
N LEU A 134 -18.64 19.82 0.53
CA LEU A 134 -17.57 18.81 0.57
C LEU A 134 -16.60 19.02 1.74
N LEU A 135 -16.52 20.23 2.31
CA LEU A 135 -15.68 20.48 3.50
C LEU A 135 -16.12 19.67 4.73
N TRP A 136 -17.38 19.26 4.83
CA TRP A 136 -17.83 18.41 5.93
C TRP A 136 -17.10 17.07 5.99
N TRP A 137 -16.69 16.55 4.85
CA TRP A 137 -15.93 15.30 4.79
C TRP A 137 -14.51 15.44 5.36
N ALA A 138 -13.97 16.65 5.47
CA ALA A 138 -12.68 16.90 6.10
C ALA A 138 -12.66 16.45 7.56
N ILE A 139 -13.80 16.50 8.27
CA ILE A 139 -13.95 16.02 9.64
C ILE A 139 -13.62 14.52 9.73
N ALA A 140 -14.00 13.73 8.71
CA ALA A 140 -13.71 12.30 8.66
C ALA A 140 -12.30 12.01 8.11
N PHE A 141 -11.85 12.75 7.09
CA PHE A 141 -10.55 12.50 6.45
C PHE A 141 -9.36 12.99 7.28
N ALA A 142 -9.47 14.12 7.97
CA ALA A 142 -8.36 14.70 8.72
C ALA A 142 -7.80 13.74 9.81
N PRO A 143 -8.62 13.13 10.68
CA PRO A 143 -8.12 12.19 11.68
C PRO A 143 -7.55 10.90 11.06
N LEU A 144 -8.11 10.43 9.93
CA LEU A 144 -7.59 9.26 9.25
C LEU A 144 -6.23 9.53 8.60
N ALA A 145 -6.09 10.67 7.90
CA ALA A 145 -4.84 11.06 7.28
C ALA A 145 -3.75 11.33 8.33
N SER A 146 -4.08 12.05 9.40
CA SER A 146 -3.13 12.35 10.48
C SER A 146 -2.69 11.10 11.23
N SER A 147 -3.59 10.16 11.52
CA SER A 147 -3.26 8.88 12.15
C SER A 147 -2.34 8.03 11.26
N ALA A 148 -2.62 7.97 9.96
CA ALA A 148 -1.78 7.26 9.00
C ALA A 148 -0.38 7.86 8.92
N LEU A 149 -0.24 9.19 8.82
CA LEU A 149 1.05 9.89 8.82
C LEU A 149 1.82 9.68 10.12
N PHE A 150 1.15 9.75 11.26
CA PHE A 150 1.75 9.51 12.57
C PHE A 150 2.30 8.08 12.69
N LEU A 151 1.58 7.08 12.20
CA LEU A 151 2.04 5.69 12.19
C LEU A 151 3.23 5.49 11.24
N VAL A 152 3.24 6.19 10.10
CA VAL A 152 4.39 6.21 9.18
C VAL A 152 5.61 6.83 9.86
N TRP A 153 5.43 7.96 10.53
CA TRP A 153 6.50 8.64 11.27
C TRP A 153 7.11 7.76 12.37
N LYS A 154 6.27 7.00 13.09
CA LYS A 154 6.72 6.00 14.08
C LYS A 154 7.32 4.72 13.45
N GLY A 155 7.44 4.62 12.14
CA GLY A 155 7.93 3.41 11.45
C GLY A 155 6.97 2.21 11.53
N ARG A 156 5.73 2.42 11.99
CA ARG A 156 4.68 1.38 12.14
C ARG A 156 3.72 1.32 10.96
N GLU A 157 4.15 1.68 9.76
CA GLU A 157 3.35 1.67 8.53
C GLU A 157 2.74 0.32 8.16
N ARG A 158 3.40 -0.78 8.56
CA ARG A 158 2.91 -2.16 8.37
C ARG A 158 1.96 -2.62 9.46
N SER A 159 1.61 -1.74 10.40
CA SER A 159 0.62 -2.04 11.42
C SER A 159 -0.77 -2.23 10.81
N LEU A 160 -1.60 -3.01 11.48
CA LEU A 160 -3.01 -3.16 11.09
C LEU A 160 -3.73 -1.80 11.11
N GLY A 161 -3.39 -0.92 12.08
CA GLY A 161 -3.99 0.41 12.19
C GLY A 161 -3.71 1.32 10.99
N ALA A 162 -2.46 1.34 10.46
CA ALA A 162 -2.13 2.13 9.28
C ALA A 162 -2.89 1.66 8.04
N ARG A 163 -3.02 0.33 7.88
CA ARG A 163 -3.80 -0.26 6.77
C ARG A 163 -5.29 0.01 6.92
N ALA A 164 -5.82 -0.17 8.13
CA ALA A 164 -7.23 0.11 8.42
C ALA A 164 -7.56 1.59 8.14
N ALA A 165 -6.74 2.53 8.58
CA ALA A 165 -6.93 3.96 8.30
C ALA A 165 -6.98 4.26 6.80
N SER A 166 -6.10 3.64 6.00
CA SER A 166 -6.09 3.81 4.54
C SER A 166 -7.32 3.20 3.87
N ILE A 167 -7.77 2.02 4.33
CA ILE A 167 -8.98 1.36 3.81
C ILE A 167 -10.22 2.18 4.17
N LEU A 168 -10.31 2.69 5.40
CA LEU A 168 -11.43 3.53 5.84
C LEU A 168 -11.47 4.84 5.05
N ALA A 169 -10.33 5.49 4.83
CA ALA A 169 -10.25 6.70 4.01
C ALA A 169 -10.74 6.42 2.58
N GLY A 170 -10.30 5.31 1.97
CA GLY A 170 -10.81 4.88 0.67
C GLY A 170 -12.30 4.60 0.68
N GLY A 171 -12.80 3.91 1.71
CA GLY A 171 -14.21 3.54 1.88
C GLY A 171 -15.15 4.76 1.96
N ILE A 172 -14.74 5.82 2.65
CA ILE A 172 -15.49 7.07 2.75
C ILE A 172 -15.66 7.76 1.38
N MET A 173 -14.74 7.53 0.43
CA MET A 173 -14.86 8.10 -0.91
C MET A 173 -16.06 7.56 -1.70
N GLY A 174 -16.61 6.41 -1.34
CA GLY A 174 -17.87 5.89 -1.92
C GLY A 174 -19.06 6.80 -1.60
N PRO A 175 -19.40 7.03 -0.33
CA PRO A 175 -20.41 8.01 0.05
C PRO A 175 -20.19 9.42 -0.51
N VAL A 176 -18.94 9.90 -0.57
CA VAL A 176 -18.61 11.20 -1.19
C VAL A 176 -19.00 11.23 -2.68
N ALA A 177 -18.64 10.18 -3.42
CA ALA A 177 -18.98 10.06 -4.83
C ALA A 177 -20.49 10.02 -5.06
N PHE A 178 -21.22 9.26 -4.23
CA PHE A 178 -22.68 9.19 -4.27
C PHE A 178 -23.32 10.56 -4.00
N ALA A 179 -22.92 11.22 -2.91
CA ALA A 179 -23.45 12.54 -2.54
C ALA A 179 -23.20 13.60 -3.61
N LEU A 180 -22.02 13.57 -4.23
CA LEU A 180 -21.64 14.50 -5.29
C LEU A 180 -22.42 14.24 -6.59
N ALA A 181 -22.77 12.98 -6.86
CA ALA A 181 -23.53 12.60 -8.05
C ALA A 181 -25.02 12.89 -7.92
N THR A 182 -25.59 12.79 -6.71
CA THR A 182 -27.05 12.89 -6.51
C THR A 182 -27.52 14.24 -6.02
N ALA A 183 -26.66 15.01 -5.33
CA ALA A 183 -27.04 16.26 -4.70
C ALA A 183 -25.89 17.28 -4.58
N ASP A 184 -25.74 17.89 -3.41
CA ASP A 184 -24.81 18.98 -3.11
C ASP A 184 -23.41 18.52 -2.65
N GLY A 185 -23.21 17.21 -2.49
CA GLY A 185 -21.97 16.64 -1.98
C GLY A 185 -21.89 16.59 -0.45
N SER A 186 -22.97 16.90 0.28
CA SER A 186 -23.00 16.81 1.74
C SER A 186 -23.17 15.38 2.24
N PRO A 187 -22.71 15.03 3.46
CA PRO A 187 -22.98 13.73 4.06
C PRO A 187 -24.47 13.41 4.23
N ALA A 188 -25.31 14.44 4.40
CA ALA A 188 -26.76 14.29 4.55
C ALA A 188 -27.46 13.84 3.25
N ALA A 189 -26.83 14.06 2.10
CA ALA A 189 -27.35 13.64 0.80
C ALA A 189 -27.19 12.12 0.54
N VAL A 190 -26.42 11.41 1.36
CA VAL A 190 -26.17 9.97 1.18
C VAL A 190 -27.33 9.17 1.76
N THR A 191 -27.97 8.37 0.91
CA THR A 191 -29.07 7.51 1.35
C THR A 191 -28.58 6.38 2.27
N PRO A 192 -29.45 5.86 3.17
CA PRO A 192 -29.10 4.73 4.04
C PRO A 192 -28.59 3.50 3.27
N HIS A 193 -29.15 3.22 2.10
CA HIS A 193 -28.71 2.12 1.25
C HIS A 193 -27.29 2.33 0.72
N ALA A 194 -26.94 3.55 0.30
CA ALA A 194 -25.59 3.87 -0.16
C ALA A 194 -24.57 3.78 1.00
N TRP A 195 -24.95 4.25 2.19
CA TRP A 195 -24.14 4.05 3.41
C TRP A 195 -23.92 2.58 3.71
N ALA A 196 -25.00 1.78 3.70
CA ALA A 196 -24.90 0.35 3.98
C ALA A 196 -23.99 -0.37 2.97
N ALA A 197 -24.20 -0.15 1.68
CA ALA A 197 -23.39 -0.77 0.63
C ALA A 197 -21.90 -0.43 0.74
N CYS A 198 -21.57 0.86 0.92
CA CYS A 198 -20.19 1.31 1.06
C CYS A 198 -19.56 0.81 2.37
N THR A 199 -20.32 0.70 3.45
CA THR A 199 -19.86 0.17 4.74
C THR A 199 -19.56 -1.32 4.63
N VAL A 200 -20.46 -2.12 4.08
CA VAL A 200 -20.27 -3.57 3.86
C VAL A 200 -19.03 -3.80 3.00
N PHE A 201 -18.88 -3.04 1.92
CA PHE A 201 -17.72 -3.12 1.05
C PHE A 201 -16.41 -2.80 1.81
N THR A 202 -16.39 -1.74 2.60
CA THR A 202 -15.23 -1.31 3.40
C THR A 202 -14.89 -2.36 4.45
N LEU A 203 -15.89 -2.91 5.16
CA LEU A 203 -15.69 -3.95 6.15
C LEU A 203 -15.15 -5.24 5.54
N HIS A 204 -15.61 -5.60 4.34
CA HIS A 204 -15.07 -6.73 3.60
C HIS A 204 -13.55 -6.56 3.36
N TYR A 205 -13.12 -5.38 2.91
CA TYR A 205 -11.68 -5.11 2.72
C TYR A 205 -10.89 -5.10 4.03
N VAL A 206 -11.43 -4.53 5.09
CA VAL A 206 -10.78 -4.57 6.43
C VAL A 206 -10.63 -6.01 6.89
N GLY A 207 -11.64 -6.87 6.68
CA GLY A 207 -11.64 -8.28 7.07
C GLY A 207 -10.66 -9.14 6.27
N THR A 208 -10.39 -8.82 5.00
CA THR A 208 -9.43 -9.58 4.18
C THR A 208 -7.98 -9.39 4.62
N VAL A 209 -7.63 -8.26 5.25
CA VAL A 209 -6.26 -7.95 5.67
C VAL A 209 -5.71 -8.94 6.71
N PRO A 210 -6.41 -9.25 7.83
CA PRO A 210 -5.94 -10.25 8.79
C PRO A 210 -5.96 -11.67 8.22
N LEU A 211 -6.94 -12.00 7.36
CA LEU A 211 -7.06 -13.31 6.74
C LEU A 211 -5.84 -13.65 5.86
N VAL A 212 -5.45 -12.74 4.98
CA VAL A 212 -4.24 -12.91 4.13
C VAL A 212 -2.99 -13.02 4.99
N ARG A 213 -2.92 -12.28 6.10
CA ARG A 213 -1.76 -12.32 7.00
C ARG A 213 -1.66 -13.64 7.76
N SER A 214 -2.78 -14.26 8.14
CA SER A 214 -2.79 -15.57 8.81
C SER A 214 -2.32 -16.67 7.85
N MET A 215 -2.74 -16.63 6.58
CA MET A 215 -2.32 -17.59 5.56
C MET A 215 -0.81 -17.56 5.23
N ILE A 216 -0.16 -16.41 5.41
CA ILE A 216 1.27 -16.27 5.10
C ILE A 216 2.16 -16.70 6.27
N ARG A 217 1.61 -16.74 7.50
CA ARG A 217 2.36 -17.06 8.73
C ARG A 217 2.15 -18.49 9.24
N GLY A 218 1.17 -19.22 8.70
CA GLY A 218 0.97 -20.64 8.95
C GLY A 218 1.77 -21.46 7.94
#